data_0a4c90ca4e6f1fed0bdf98284ea084f1
#
_entry.id   0a4c90ca4e6f1fed0bdf98284ea084f1
#
_cell.length_a   1.000
_cell.length_b   1.000
_cell.length_c   1.000
_cell.angle_alpha   90.00
_cell.angle_beta   90.00
_cell.angle_gamma   90.00
#
_symmetry.space_group_name_H-M   'P 1'
#
loop_
_entity.id
_entity.type
_entity.pdbx_description
1 polymer ?
#
loop_
_entity_poly.entity_id
_entity_poly.type
_entity_poly.pdbx_seq_one_letter_code
_entity_poly.pdbx_strand_id
1 'polypeptide(L)'
;MRRITAWCLSAALLLGGLSGCGTARQSTAQTQAAVSWSDMQPTDSVDLEYAECFSVDHYDGGYSLITVKDDARYLVVPENASVPDGLDADIVVLQQPLDSIYLVSSSVMDQFVALDALDSIALSGTRQDGWYIDEA
;
A
#
# COMPACT_ATOMS: atom_id res chain seq x y z
N MET A 1 -81.33 1.16 24.62
CA MET A 1 -81.79 1.13 23.22
C MET A 1 -80.71 1.72 22.33
N ARG A 2 -80.18 0.76 21.54
CA ARG A 2 -79.73 0.95 20.14
C ARG A 2 -78.53 1.91 19.92
N ARG A 3 -77.28 1.30 19.79
CA ARG A 3 -76.71 0.80 18.54
C ARG A 3 -76.65 1.89 17.45
N ILE A 4 -75.47 2.19 17.08
CA ILE A 4 -74.94 2.69 15.79
C ILE A 4 -73.90 3.77 16.12
N THR A 5 -72.65 3.40 16.24
CA THR A 5 -71.47 4.18 15.87
C THR A 5 -70.24 3.32 15.96
N ALA A 6 -70.21 2.37 15.12
CA ALA A 6 -69.03 1.53 14.93
C ALA A 6 -68.82 1.37 13.43
N TRP A 7 -68.31 2.41 12.76
CA TRP A 7 -67.95 2.23 11.32
C TRP A 7 -67.28 3.48 10.73
N CYS A 8 -66.26 4.02 11.36
CA CYS A 8 -65.42 5.06 10.73
C CYS A 8 -63.99 5.07 11.22
N LEU A 9 -63.42 3.93 11.60
CA LEU A 9 -62.05 3.89 12.11
C LEU A 9 -61.20 2.77 11.43
N SER A 10 -61.43 2.52 10.16
CA SER A 10 -60.71 1.45 9.45
C SER A 10 -60.15 1.85 8.09
N ALA A 11 -59.94 3.12 7.82
CA ALA A 11 -59.48 3.59 6.50
C ALA A 11 -58.22 4.50 6.54
N ALA A 12 -57.43 4.50 7.62
CA ALA A 12 -56.26 5.40 7.74
C ALA A 12 -54.96 4.69 8.06
N LEU A 13 -54.82 3.40 7.76
CA LEU A 13 -53.63 2.62 8.14
C LEU A 13 -52.96 1.88 6.97
N LEU A 14 -53.07 2.38 5.74
CA LEU A 14 -52.47 1.72 4.56
C LEU A 14 -51.57 2.61 3.68
N LEU A 15 -51.04 3.74 4.18
CA LEU A 15 -50.11 4.58 3.40
C LEU A 15 -48.82 4.95 4.15
N GLY A 16 -48.26 4.04 4.94
CA GLY A 16 -47.03 4.31 5.71
C GLY A 16 -45.98 3.21 5.60
N GLY A 17 -45.68 2.68 4.44
CA GLY A 17 -44.81 1.55 4.36
C GLY A 17 -43.93 1.44 3.12
N LEU A 18 -43.32 2.55 2.66
CA LEU A 18 -42.32 2.49 1.59
C LEU A 18 -41.24 3.58 1.76
N SER A 19 -40.73 3.76 2.99
CA SER A 19 -39.46 4.44 3.21
C SER A 19 -38.38 3.39 3.41
N GLY A 20 -38.04 2.69 2.33
CA GLY A 20 -36.83 1.91 2.25
C GLY A 20 -35.63 2.87 2.29
N CYS A 21 -35.13 3.18 3.49
CA CYS A 21 -33.78 3.70 3.65
C CYS A 21 -32.81 2.63 3.21
N GLY A 22 -32.49 2.63 1.92
CA GLY A 22 -31.27 2.05 1.44
C GLY A 22 -30.11 2.77 2.13
N THR A 23 -29.54 2.19 3.17
CA THR A 23 -28.23 2.54 3.66
C THR A 23 -27.25 2.28 2.52
N ALA A 24 -27.07 3.27 1.65
CA ALA A 24 -25.88 3.33 0.84
C ALA A 24 -24.71 3.26 1.84
N ARG A 25 -24.00 2.13 1.87
CA ARG A 25 -22.65 2.10 2.43
C ARG A 25 -21.89 3.17 1.64
N GLN A 26 -21.80 4.35 2.22
CA GLN A 26 -20.74 5.27 1.87
C GLN A 26 -19.46 4.52 2.24
N SER A 27 -18.83 3.92 1.22
CA SER A 27 -17.43 3.65 1.26
C SER A 27 -16.80 5.01 1.48
N THR A 28 -16.46 5.30 2.72
CA THR A 28 -15.54 6.37 3.04
C THR A 28 -14.21 5.93 2.42
N ALA A 29 -14.01 6.26 1.14
CA ALA A 29 -12.69 6.44 0.63
C ALA A 29 -12.10 7.52 1.56
N GLN A 30 -11.29 7.09 2.51
CA GLN A 30 -10.41 8.00 3.24
C GLN A 30 -9.54 8.64 2.16
N THR A 31 -9.89 9.85 1.78
CA THR A 31 -8.98 10.73 1.06
C THR A 31 -7.84 10.95 2.05
N GLN A 32 -6.79 10.14 1.95
CA GLN A 32 -5.54 10.44 2.63
C GLN A 32 -5.16 11.83 2.15
N ALA A 33 -4.96 12.74 3.10
CA ALA A 33 -4.47 14.06 2.78
C ALA A 33 -3.18 13.91 1.98
N ALA A 34 -3.07 14.62 0.86
CA ALA A 34 -1.87 14.60 0.04
C ALA A 34 -0.70 14.99 0.95
N VAL A 35 0.28 14.09 1.05
CA VAL A 35 1.51 14.32 1.82
C VAL A 35 2.48 15.05 0.90
N SER A 36 3.02 16.17 1.34
CA SER A 36 4.04 16.89 0.60
C SER A 36 5.44 16.42 1.02
N TRP A 37 6.28 16.10 0.03
CA TRP A 37 7.67 15.69 0.28
C TRP A 37 8.46 16.73 1.08
N SER A 38 8.24 18.01 0.79
CA SER A 38 8.92 19.12 1.50
C SER A 38 8.59 19.20 2.99
N ASP A 39 7.46 18.63 3.42
CA ASP A 39 7.03 18.67 4.80
C ASP A 39 7.47 17.44 5.60
N MET A 40 7.99 16.43 4.90
CA MET A 40 8.50 15.21 5.51
C MET A 40 9.89 15.42 6.08
N GLN A 41 10.11 14.97 7.32
CA GLN A 41 11.40 14.97 7.97
C GLN A 41 11.78 13.55 8.36
N PRO A 42 13.07 13.16 8.24
CA PRO A 42 13.51 11.86 8.73
C PRO A 42 13.27 11.76 10.24
N THR A 43 12.71 10.65 10.67
CA THR A 43 12.46 10.32 12.08
C THR A 43 13.59 9.51 12.69
N ASP A 44 14.23 8.70 11.85
CA ASP A 44 15.34 7.82 12.22
C ASP A 44 16.17 7.48 10.97
N SER A 45 17.41 7.01 11.18
CA SER A 45 18.29 6.51 10.13
C SER A 45 18.89 5.17 10.56
N VAL A 46 19.03 4.25 9.62
CA VAL A 46 19.66 2.96 9.92
C VAL A 46 21.15 3.14 10.17
N ASP A 47 21.62 2.69 11.33
CA ASP A 47 23.06 2.65 11.64
C ASP A 47 23.70 1.45 10.88
N LEU A 48 24.48 1.77 9.86
CA LEU A 48 25.13 0.77 8.99
C LEU A 48 26.57 0.58 9.46
N GLU A 49 26.83 -0.54 10.13
CA GLU A 49 28.15 -0.81 10.72
C GLU A 49 29.28 -0.96 9.68
N TYR A 50 28.99 -1.50 8.49
CA TYR A 50 30.00 -1.80 7.48
C TYR A 50 29.73 -1.20 6.11
N ALA A 51 28.51 -0.83 5.80
CA ALA A 51 28.14 -0.32 4.49
C ALA A 51 28.35 1.20 4.42
N GLU A 52 29.16 1.65 3.47
CA GLU A 52 29.47 3.07 3.26
C GLU A 52 28.92 3.63 1.95
N CYS A 53 28.29 2.78 1.14
CA CYS A 53 27.83 3.14 -0.21
C CYS A 53 26.36 3.52 -0.29
N PHE A 54 25.59 3.37 0.79
CA PHE A 54 24.21 3.80 0.85
C PHE A 54 23.81 4.19 2.27
N SER A 55 22.70 4.91 2.41
CA SER A 55 22.01 5.19 3.67
C SER A 55 20.53 4.87 3.54
N VAL A 56 19.87 4.67 4.68
CA VAL A 56 18.42 4.48 4.78
C VAL A 56 17.88 5.39 5.85
N ASP A 57 17.00 6.30 5.45
CA ASP A 57 16.33 7.22 6.34
C ASP A 57 14.85 6.85 6.42
N HIS A 58 14.31 6.73 7.64
CA HIS A 58 12.92 6.46 7.88
C HIS A 58 12.13 7.73 8.11
N TYR A 59 10.89 7.76 7.68
CA TYR A 59 9.96 8.88 7.80
C TYR A 59 8.64 8.43 8.44
N ASP A 60 7.89 9.37 8.99
CA ASP A 60 6.55 9.11 9.51
C ASP A 60 5.65 8.45 8.45
N GLY A 61 4.76 7.55 8.90
CA GLY A 61 3.88 6.82 8.00
C GLY A 61 4.50 5.60 7.33
N GLY A 62 5.75 5.23 7.71
CA GLY A 62 6.44 4.03 7.23
C GLY A 62 7.19 4.19 5.92
N TYR A 63 7.35 5.41 5.42
CA TYR A 63 8.19 5.67 4.26
C TYR A 63 9.67 5.48 4.59
N SER A 64 10.47 5.08 3.60
CA SER A 64 11.92 4.96 3.74
C SER A 64 12.61 5.46 2.48
N LEU A 65 13.59 6.33 2.65
CA LEU A 65 14.45 6.81 1.57
C LEU A 65 15.78 6.06 1.61
N ILE A 66 16.10 5.36 0.53
CA ILE A 66 17.38 4.73 0.31
C ILE A 66 18.19 5.65 -0.60
N THR A 67 19.32 6.16 -0.11
CA THR A 67 20.23 6.97 -0.90
C THR A 67 21.46 6.15 -1.25
N VAL A 68 21.69 5.88 -2.53
CA VAL A 68 22.88 5.21 -3.03
C VAL A 68 23.91 6.27 -3.45
N LYS A 69 25.13 6.16 -2.92
CA LYS A 69 26.17 7.14 -3.17
C LYS A 69 26.48 7.24 -4.66
N ASP A 70 26.53 8.48 -5.15
CA ASP A 70 26.86 8.84 -6.55
C ASP A 70 25.92 8.19 -7.61
N ASP A 71 24.73 7.71 -7.22
CA ASP A 71 23.76 7.10 -8.13
C ASP A 71 22.39 7.73 -7.93
N ALA A 72 21.42 7.01 -7.38
CA ALA A 72 20.03 7.42 -7.30
C ALA A 72 19.49 7.33 -5.86
N ARG A 73 18.37 8.02 -5.63
CA ARG A 73 17.59 7.90 -4.42
C ARG A 73 16.31 7.10 -4.70
N TYR A 74 15.94 6.23 -3.78
CA TYR A 74 14.78 5.35 -3.91
C TYR A 74 13.84 5.56 -2.72
N LEU A 75 12.64 6.04 -2.97
CA LEU A 75 11.62 6.20 -1.93
C LEU A 75 10.73 4.96 -1.90
N VAL A 76 10.84 4.18 -0.83
CA VAL A 76 9.93 3.07 -0.54
C VAL A 76 8.65 3.64 0.05
N VAL A 77 7.54 3.44 -0.64
CA VAL A 77 6.21 3.91 -0.25
C VAL A 77 5.42 2.71 0.28
N PRO A 78 4.85 2.76 1.50
CA PRO A 78 4.04 1.69 2.04
C PRO A 78 2.83 1.33 1.17
N GLU A 79 2.38 0.08 1.20
CA GLU A 79 1.32 -0.48 0.35
C GLU A 79 0.05 0.38 0.29
N ASN A 80 -0.38 0.94 1.41
CA ASN A 80 -1.62 1.71 1.47
C ASN A 80 -1.38 3.23 1.58
N ALA A 81 -0.16 3.68 1.34
CA ALA A 81 0.20 5.09 1.39
C ALA A 81 0.22 5.70 -0.02
N SER A 82 -0.06 7.01 -0.09
CA SER A 82 0.06 7.77 -1.33
C SER A 82 1.51 8.19 -1.57
N VAL A 83 1.92 8.26 -2.81
CA VAL A 83 3.19 8.88 -3.17
C VAL A 83 3.15 10.36 -2.78
N PRO A 84 4.14 10.89 -2.05
CA PRO A 84 4.18 12.31 -1.69
C PRO A 84 4.26 13.21 -2.92
N ASP A 85 3.60 14.37 -2.84
CA ASP A 85 3.69 15.40 -3.87
C ASP A 85 5.02 16.15 -3.77
N GLY A 86 5.54 16.61 -4.90
CA GLY A 86 6.72 17.45 -4.96
C GLY A 86 8.05 16.71 -4.72
N LEU A 87 8.12 15.41 -5.05
CA LEU A 87 9.38 14.65 -5.01
C LEU A 87 10.43 15.28 -5.93
N ASP A 88 11.69 15.24 -5.51
CA ASP A 88 12.82 15.61 -6.36
C ASP A 88 12.91 14.67 -7.59
N ALA A 89 13.37 15.20 -8.71
CA ALA A 89 13.36 14.49 -10.00
C ALA A 89 14.29 13.25 -10.03
N ASP A 90 15.24 13.16 -9.11
CA ASP A 90 16.18 12.04 -8.98
C ASP A 90 15.68 10.95 -8.01
N ILE A 91 14.50 11.12 -7.41
CA ILE A 91 13.90 10.10 -6.56
C ILE A 91 13.07 9.13 -7.40
N VAL A 92 13.44 7.86 -7.35
CA VAL A 92 12.68 6.74 -7.92
C VAL A 92 11.72 6.19 -6.89
N VAL A 93 10.43 6.11 -7.22
CA VAL A 93 9.41 5.58 -6.30
C VAL A 93 9.35 4.07 -6.38
N LEU A 94 9.43 3.40 -5.23
CA LEU A 94 9.23 1.97 -5.04
C LEU A 94 7.96 1.76 -4.21
N GLN A 95 6.82 1.61 -4.88
CA GLN A 95 5.54 1.38 -4.23
C GLN A 95 5.41 -0.06 -3.78
N GLN A 96 5.16 -0.31 -2.48
CA GLN A 96 4.86 -1.65 -1.98
C GLN A 96 3.43 -2.08 -2.34
N PRO A 97 3.18 -3.40 -2.54
CA PRO A 97 4.13 -4.51 -2.42
C PRO A 97 5.08 -4.58 -3.62
N LEU A 98 6.34 -5.01 -3.39
CA LEU A 98 7.31 -5.27 -4.45
C LEU A 98 7.22 -6.77 -4.81
N ASP A 99 6.24 -7.12 -5.61
CA ASP A 99 5.85 -8.49 -5.96
C ASP A 99 6.10 -8.86 -7.45
N SER A 100 6.77 -7.98 -8.18
CA SER A 100 7.01 -8.13 -9.63
C SER A 100 8.47 -7.84 -9.97
N ILE A 101 9.40 -8.47 -9.26
CA ILE A 101 10.82 -8.20 -9.39
C ILE A 101 11.41 -8.98 -10.57
N TYR A 102 12.20 -8.30 -11.40
CA TYR A 102 13.06 -8.94 -12.39
C TYR A 102 14.46 -9.14 -11.82
N LEU A 103 14.77 -10.37 -11.44
CA LEU A 103 16.08 -10.75 -10.90
C LEU A 103 17.06 -11.10 -12.03
N VAL A 104 18.02 -10.22 -12.26
CA VAL A 104 19.00 -10.39 -13.34
C VAL A 104 20.21 -11.24 -12.90
N SER A 105 20.64 -11.10 -11.65
CA SER A 105 21.84 -11.75 -11.14
C SER A 105 21.51 -12.94 -10.25
N SER A 106 22.00 -14.12 -10.60
CA SER A 106 21.85 -15.33 -9.79
C SER A 106 22.50 -15.23 -8.41
N SER A 107 23.55 -14.41 -8.26
CA SER A 107 24.22 -14.21 -6.96
C SER A 107 23.34 -13.50 -5.92
N VAL A 108 22.26 -12.86 -6.34
CA VAL A 108 21.30 -12.21 -5.44
C VAL A 108 20.18 -13.15 -5.01
N MET A 109 20.02 -14.30 -5.69
CA MET A 109 18.97 -15.29 -5.39
C MET A 109 19.02 -15.75 -3.91
N ASP A 110 20.21 -15.99 -3.40
CA ASP A 110 20.43 -16.43 -2.01
C ASP A 110 19.88 -15.45 -0.97
N GLN A 111 19.89 -14.16 -1.28
CA GLN A 111 19.28 -13.13 -0.42
C GLN A 111 17.74 -13.25 -0.40
N PHE A 112 17.13 -13.56 -1.54
CA PHE A 112 15.68 -13.81 -1.61
C PHE A 112 15.28 -15.06 -0.86
N VAL A 113 16.09 -16.12 -0.93
CA VAL A 113 15.90 -17.35 -0.12
C VAL A 113 15.98 -17.01 1.37
N ALA A 114 17.01 -16.28 1.79
CA ALA A 114 17.21 -15.90 3.19
C ALA A 114 16.08 -15.01 3.76
N LEU A 115 15.43 -14.25 2.91
CA LEU A 115 14.31 -13.36 3.27
C LEU A 115 12.94 -14.04 3.13
N ASP A 116 12.87 -15.30 2.66
CA ASP A 116 11.63 -16.00 2.29
C ASP A 116 10.78 -15.18 1.28
N ALA A 117 11.45 -14.59 0.28
CA ALA A 117 10.89 -13.63 -0.65
C ALA A 117 10.93 -14.09 -2.12
N LEU A 118 11.06 -15.39 -2.38
CA LEU A 118 11.14 -15.94 -3.74
C LEU A 118 9.87 -15.64 -4.55
N ASP A 119 8.72 -15.62 -3.91
CA ASP A 119 7.42 -15.33 -4.54
C ASP A 119 7.32 -13.89 -5.09
N SER A 120 8.21 -13.00 -4.67
CA SER A 120 8.28 -11.63 -5.21
C SER A 120 8.98 -11.54 -6.57
N ILE A 121 9.65 -12.61 -7.01
CA ILE A 121 10.37 -12.66 -8.28
C ILE A 121 9.41 -13.06 -9.40
N ALA A 122 9.07 -12.13 -10.27
CA ALA A 122 8.23 -12.39 -11.44
C ALA A 122 9.02 -12.96 -12.63
N LEU A 123 10.25 -12.51 -12.80
CA LEU A 123 11.13 -12.92 -13.91
C LEU A 123 12.57 -13.08 -13.43
N SER A 124 13.27 -14.07 -13.98
CA SER A 124 14.69 -14.28 -13.74
C SER A 124 15.49 -14.14 -15.04
N GLY A 125 16.64 -13.51 -14.96
CA GLY A 125 17.64 -13.47 -16.04
C GLY A 125 18.39 -14.80 -16.20
N THR A 126 18.26 -15.71 -15.24
CA THR A 126 18.86 -17.04 -15.28
C THR A 126 17.95 -18.00 -16.04
N ARG A 127 18.52 -18.79 -16.94
CA ARG A 127 17.78 -19.79 -17.71
C ARG A 127 17.30 -20.93 -16.80
N GLN A 128 16.19 -21.56 -17.16
CA GLN A 128 15.60 -22.67 -16.40
C GLN A 128 16.54 -23.86 -16.21
N ASP A 129 17.50 -24.04 -17.13
CA ASP A 129 18.57 -25.03 -17.07
C ASP A 129 19.87 -24.49 -16.43
N GLY A 130 19.78 -23.30 -15.81
CA GLY A 130 20.87 -22.64 -15.10
C GLY A 130 21.19 -23.30 -13.77
N TRP A 131 22.30 -22.85 -13.17
CA TRP A 131 22.74 -23.30 -11.85
C TRP A 131 22.07 -22.48 -10.76
N TYR A 132 21.37 -23.12 -9.86
CA TYR A 132 20.72 -22.50 -8.71
C TYR A 132 21.35 -23.03 -7.42
N ILE A 133 21.36 -22.20 -6.38
CA ILE A 133 21.84 -22.56 -5.04
C ILE A 133 20.78 -23.36 -4.30
N ASP A 134 19.50 -23.14 -4.63
CA ASP A 134 18.37 -23.85 -4.06
C ASP A 134 17.34 -24.19 -5.16
N GLU A 135 16.47 -25.16 -4.90
CA GLU A 135 15.34 -25.48 -5.78
C GLU A 135 14.28 -24.38 -5.64
N ALA A 136 14.27 -23.40 -6.53
CA ALA A 136 13.34 -22.28 -6.56
C ALA A 136 12.20 -22.54 -7.58
#